data_6f58e87f488cda8a89c94c4bf9affde8
#
_entry.id   6f58e87f488cda8a89c94c4bf9affde8
#
_cell.length_a   1.000
_cell.length_b   1.000
_cell.length_c   1.000
_cell.angle_alpha   90.00
_cell.angle_beta   90.00
_cell.angle_gamma   90.00
#
_symmetry.space_group_name_H-M   'P 1'
#
loop_
_entity.id
_entity.type
_entity.pdbx_description
1 polymer ?
#
loop_
_entity_poly.entity_id
_entity_poly.type
_entity_poly.pdbx_seq_one_letter_code
_entity_poly.pdbx_strand_id
1 'polypeptide(L)'
;MILRALASEILCEGDRAVGVRYLRDGRVHEIRATREVILSGGTYNSAQLLLLSGIGPADELKPLGINVRHHLPGVGKNLSEHGRVTMEYRTRGLAGMNAFLRADRVALSVVQWLATGKGPFATQALSGS
;
A
#
# COMPACT_ATOMS: atom_id res chain seq x y z
N MET A 1 10.58 -11.95 -11.76
CA MET A 1 10.12 -10.88 -10.83
C MET A 1 11.13 -9.75 -10.87
N ILE A 2 10.69 -8.50 -11.02
CA ILE A 2 11.55 -7.31 -11.00
C ILE A 2 11.35 -6.61 -9.65
N LEU A 3 12.41 -6.50 -8.86
CA LEU A 3 12.40 -5.86 -7.54
C LEU A 3 13.01 -4.46 -7.61
N ARG A 4 12.70 -3.60 -6.64
CA ARG A 4 13.19 -2.21 -6.53
C ARG A 4 12.86 -1.41 -7.79
N ALA A 5 11.67 -1.62 -8.35
CA ALA A 5 11.16 -0.94 -9.52
C ALA A 5 9.91 -0.15 -9.15
N LEU A 6 9.90 1.14 -9.43
CA LEU A 6 8.75 2.01 -9.22
C LEU A 6 7.98 2.13 -10.53
N ALA A 7 6.77 1.58 -10.60
CA ALA A 7 5.89 1.77 -11.74
C ALA A 7 5.49 3.26 -11.84
N SER A 8 5.68 3.87 -13.00
CA SER A 8 5.43 5.29 -13.23
C SER A 8 4.31 5.57 -14.23
N GLU A 9 4.04 4.64 -15.14
CA GLU A 9 2.99 4.81 -16.15
C GLU A 9 2.51 3.46 -16.67
N ILE A 10 1.22 3.37 -16.99
CA ILE A 10 0.63 2.27 -17.76
C ILE A 10 0.71 2.66 -19.24
N LEU A 11 1.34 1.81 -20.03
CA LEU A 11 1.44 2.01 -21.47
C LEU A 11 0.16 1.52 -22.12
N CYS A 12 -0.47 2.39 -22.93
CA CYS A 12 -1.71 2.07 -23.64
C CYS A 12 -1.53 2.29 -25.15
N GLU A 13 -2.16 1.41 -25.93
CA GLU A 13 -2.37 1.54 -27.37
C GLU A 13 -3.88 1.58 -27.62
N GLY A 14 -4.41 2.76 -27.94
CA GLY A 14 -5.86 2.99 -27.90
C GLY A 14 -6.42 2.72 -26.51
N ASP A 15 -7.44 1.88 -26.44
CA ASP A 15 -8.14 1.51 -25.19
C ASP A 15 -7.53 0.29 -24.48
N ARG A 16 -6.40 -0.21 -24.98
CA ARG A 16 -5.75 -1.40 -24.43
C ARG A 16 -4.48 -1.07 -23.66
N ALA A 17 -4.38 -1.57 -22.42
CA ALA A 17 -3.13 -1.57 -21.67
C ALA A 17 -2.17 -2.62 -22.26
N VAL A 18 -0.98 -2.19 -22.68
CA VAL A 18 0.01 -3.02 -23.37
C VAL A 18 1.33 -3.16 -22.63
N GLY A 19 1.46 -2.55 -21.46
CA GLY A 19 2.69 -2.63 -20.67
C GLY A 19 2.75 -1.63 -19.54
N VAL A 20 3.92 -1.55 -18.93
CA VAL A 20 4.20 -0.64 -17.82
C VAL A 20 5.57 -0.02 -18.03
N ARG A 21 5.65 1.30 -17.79
CA ARG A 21 6.91 2.03 -17.63
C ARG A 21 7.28 2.06 -16.15
N TYR A 22 8.53 1.81 -15.84
CA TYR A 22 9.00 1.82 -14.45
C TYR A 22 10.40 2.42 -14.34
N LEU A 23 10.68 2.96 -13.16
CA LEU A 23 11.98 3.50 -12.79
C LEU A 23 12.75 2.47 -11.96
N ARG A 24 13.99 2.19 -12.33
CA ARG A 24 14.90 1.35 -11.58
C ARG A 24 16.32 1.85 -11.71
N ASP A 25 17.03 1.94 -10.59
CA ASP A 25 18.43 2.40 -10.54
C ASP A 25 18.64 3.75 -11.28
N GLY A 26 17.66 4.68 -11.13
CA GLY A 26 17.67 5.99 -11.78
C GLY A 26 17.39 5.97 -13.30
N ARG A 27 17.07 4.83 -13.87
CA ARG A 27 16.79 4.68 -15.31
C ARG A 27 15.34 4.29 -15.56
N VAL A 28 14.81 4.78 -16.68
CA VAL A 28 13.47 4.43 -17.14
C VAL A 28 13.54 3.16 -18.00
N HIS A 29 12.65 2.22 -17.72
CA HIS A 29 12.50 0.96 -18.42
C HIS A 29 11.04 0.76 -18.82
N GLU A 30 10.80 -0.03 -19.84
CA GLU A 30 9.48 -0.47 -20.26
C GLU A 30 9.41 -1.99 -20.32
N ILE A 31 8.27 -2.54 -19.94
CA ILE A 31 7.96 -3.95 -20.10
C ILE A 31 6.60 -4.09 -20.77
N ARG A 32 6.53 -4.93 -21.80
CA ARG A 32 5.28 -5.19 -22.51
C ARG A 32 4.53 -6.37 -21.92
N ALA A 33 3.21 -6.23 -21.87
CA ALA A 33 2.29 -7.28 -21.48
C ALA A 33 1.65 -7.92 -22.71
N THR A 34 1.63 -9.24 -22.77
CA THR A 34 1.04 -9.99 -23.90
C THR A 34 -0.48 -10.12 -23.79
N ARG A 35 -1.03 -10.09 -22.56
CA ARG A 35 -2.46 -10.27 -22.28
C ARG A 35 -3.07 -9.07 -21.59
N GLU A 36 -2.63 -8.76 -20.38
CA GLU A 36 -3.20 -7.74 -19.53
C GLU A 36 -2.19 -7.15 -18.55
N VAL A 37 -2.51 -6.01 -17.96
CA VAL A 37 -1.75 -5.39 -16.86
C VAL A 37 -2.64 -5.43 -15.62
N ILE A 38 -2.16 -6.08 -14.55
CA ILE A 38 -2.87 -6.22 -13.28
C ILE A 38 -2.30 -5.21 -12.28
N LEU A 39 -3.16 -4.34 -11.74
CA LEU A 39 -2.78 -3.37 -10.71
C LEU A 39 -3.09 -3.92 -9.32
N SER A 40 -2.07 -4.13 -8.52
CA SER A 40 -2.15 -4.62 -7.14
C SER A 40 -1.31 -3.77 -6.19
N GLY A 41 -1.20 -2.47 -6.46
CA GLY A 41 -0.38 -1.53 -5.69
C GLY A 41 -1.03 -1.02 -4.39
N GLY A 42 -2.20 -1.55 -4.03
CA GLY A 42 -3.03 -1.05 -2.93
C GLY A 42 -3.87 0.16 -3.33
N THR A 43 -4.71 0.62 -2.40
CA THR A 43 -5.75 1.63 -2.64
C THR A 43 -5.18 2.93 -3.21
N TYR A 44 -4.14 3.47 -2.58
CA TYR A 44 -3.54 4.74 -3.01
C TYR A 44 -2.71 4.60 -4.28
N ASN A 45 -1.77 3.64 -4.30
CA ASN A 45 -0.81 3.54 -5.40
C ASN A 45 -1.45 3.10 -6.71
N SER A 46 -2.48 2.24 -6.68
CA SER A 46 -3.20 1.83 -7.89
C SER A 46 -3.95 3.01 -8.51
N ALA A 47 -4.66 3.80 -7.70
CA ALA A 47 -5.33 5.02 -8.17
C ALA A 47 -4.31 6.05 -8.69
N GLN A 48 -3.22 6.27 -7.96
CA GLN A 48 -2.16 7.19 -8.37
C GLN A 48 -1.56 6.80 -9.72
N LEU A 49 -1.27 5.50 -9.93
CA LEU A 49 -0.69 5.03 -11.18
C LEU A 49 -1.65 5.22 -12.36
N LEU A 50 -2.96 5.03 -12.16
CA LEU A 50 -3.97 5.33 -13.17
C LEU A 50 -3.98 6.81 -13.51
N LEU A 51 -4.03 7.70 -12.51
CA LEU A 51 -4.04 9.16 -12.71
C LEU A 51 -2.78 9.63 -13.45
N LEU A 52 -1.60 9.17 -13.04
CA LEU A 52 -0.33 9.48 -13.71
C LEU A 52 -0.28 8.99 -15.16
N SER A 53 -1.04 7.92 -15.46
CA SER A 53 -1.16 7.36 -16.81
C SER A 53 -2.21 8.07 -17.69
N GLY A 54 -2.83 9.14 -17.17
CA GLY A 54 -3.88 9.87 -17.88
C GLY A 54 -5.26 9.19 -17.84
N ILE A 55 -5.46 8.28 -16.88
CA ILE A 55 -6.71 7.54 -16.70
C ILE A 55 -7.36 8.07 -15.42
N GLY A 56 -8.39 8.93 -15.55
CA GLY A 56 -9.01 9.59 -14.40
C GLY A 56 -9.90 10.76 -14.78
N PRO A 57 -10.29 11.60 -13.79
CA PRO A 57 -11.12 12.79 -14.04
C PRO A 57 -10.37 13.82 -14.86
N ALA A 58 -10.88 14.11 -16.06
CA ALA A 58 -10.22 14.98 -17.03
C ALA A 58 -10.03 16.42 -16.54
N ASP A 59 -10.96 16.92 -15.76
CA ASP A 59 -10.96 18.24 -15.15
C ASP A 59 -9.88 18.42 -14.09
N GLU A 60 -9.46 17.35 -13.45
CA GLU A 60 -8.37 17.35 -12.48
C GLU A 60 -7.00 17.08 -13.14
N LEU A 61 -6.95 16.24 -14.17
CA LEU A 61 -5.70 15.86 -14.83
C LEU A 61 -5.15 16.98 -15.74
N LYS A 62 -6.02 17.66 -16.49
CA LYS A 62 -5.62 18.72 -17.41
C LYS A 62 -4.84 19.87 -16.75
N PRO A 63 -5.28 20.43 -15.62
CA PRO A 63 -4.54 21.50 -14.94
C PRO A 63 -3.15 21.07 -14.45
N LEU A 64 -2.94 19.76 -14.24
CA LEU A 64 -1.65 19.20 -13.84
C LEU A 64 -0.72 18.91 -15.03
N GLY A 65 -1.16 19.23 -16.26
CA GLY A 65 -0.41 18.96 -17.49
C GLY A 65 -0.39 17.48 -17.88
N ILE A 66 -1.26 16.66 -17.29
CA ILE A 66 -1.35 15.24 -17.61
C ILE A 66 -2.27 15.07 -18.82
N ASN A 67 -1.76 14.41 -19.86
CA ASN A 67 -2.54 14.12 -21.05
C ASN A 67 -3.61 13.07 -20.73
N VAL A 68 -4.88 13.45 -20.89
CA VAL A 68 -6.02 12.58 -20.60
C VAL A 68 -6.18 11.53 -21.70
N ARG A 69 -6.00 10.27 -21.35
CA ARG A 69 -6.22 9.12 -22.24
C ARG A 69 -7.66 8.61 -22.13
N HIS A 70 -8.10 8.41 -20.88
CA HIS A 70 -9.46 7.92 -20.58
C HIS A 70 -10.07 8.75 -19.45
N HIS A 71 -11.23 9.35 -19.72
CA HIS A 71 -11.99 10.06 -18.71
C HIS A 71 -12.75 9.08 -17.84
N LEU A 72 -12.21 8.79 -16.64
CA LEU A 72 -12.84 7.94 -15.61
C LEU A 72 -12.98 8.74 -14.32
N PRO A 73 -14.14 9.39 -14.09
CA PRO A 73 -14.34 10.33 -12.97
C PRO A 73 -14.28 9.66 -11.58
N GLY A 74 -14.45 8.33 -11.50
CA GLY A 74 -14.38 7.58 -10.25
C GLY A 74 -12.97 7.24 -9.76
N VAL A 75 -11.94 7.41 -10.60
CA VAL A 75 -10.56 7.08 -10.20
C VAL A 75 -10.07 8.07 -9.15
N GLY A 76 -9.60 7.54 -8.02
CA GLY A 76 -9.15 8.33 -6.87
C GLY A 76 -10.25 8.94 -6.03
N LYS A 77 -11.51 8.57 -6.27
CA LYS A 77 -12.68 9.06 -5.51
C LYS A 77 -13.20 8.00 -4.55
N ASN A 78 -14.12 8.46 -3.67
CA ASN A 78 -14.88 7.59 -2.75
C ASN A 78 -13.99 6.73 -1.83
N LEU A 79 -12.80 7.23 -1.47
CA LEU A 79 -11.97 6.57 -0.47
C LEU A 79 -12.73 6.52 0.86
N SER A 80 -12.84 5.30 1.40
CA SER A 80 -13.40 5.07 2.74
C SER A 80 -12.31 4.52 3.63
N GLU A 81 -12.11 5.14 4.79
CA GLU A 81 -11.10 4.75 5.77
C GLU A 81 -11.73 4.66 7.16
N HIS A 82 -11.22 3.76 7.98
CA HIS A 82 -11.69 3.64 9.36
C HIS A 82 -11.24 4.83 10.20
N GLY A 83 -12.18 5.54 10.78
CA GLY A 83 -11.89 6.52 11.85
C GLY A 83 -11.33 5.76 13.06
N ARG A 84 -10.11 6.10 13.51
CA ARG A 84 -9.50 5.53 14.71
C ARG A 84 -9.38 6.60 15.78
N VAL A 85 -9.89 6.28 16.97
CA VAL A 85 -9.64 7.05 18.19
C VAL A 85 -8.90 6.13 19.17
N THR A 86 -7.66 6.47 19.48
CA THR A 86 -6.87 5.74 20.48
C THR A 86 -7.09 6.40 21.84
N MET A 87 -7.60 5.63 22.80
CA MET A 87 -7.73 6.07 24.19
C MET A 87 -6.78 5.26 25.06
N GLU A 88 -5.94 5.97 25.82
CA GLU A 88 -5.03 5.37 26.78
C GLU A 88 -5.54 5.59 28.18
N TYR A 89 -5.69 4.52 28.94
CA TYR A 89 -6.10 4.57 30.34
C TYR A 89 -4.99 4.01 31.22
N ARG A 90 -4.73 4.71 32.35
CA ARG A 90 -3.86 4.17 33.40
C ARG A 90 -4.73 3.33 34.34
N THR A 91 -4.49 2.02 34.39
CA THR A 91 -5.21 1.08 35.25
C THR A 91 -4.40 0.75 36.49
N ARG A 92 -5.08 0.63 37.66
CA ARG A 92 -4.46 0.13 38.90
C ARG A 92 -4.79 -1.36 39.07
N GLY A 93 -3.76 -2.18 39.31
CA GLY A 93 -3.93 -3.60 39.64
C GLY A 93 -4.16 -4.54 38.44
N LEU A 94 -4.26 -4.04 37.22
CA LEU A 94 -4.31 -4.87 36.01
C LEU A 94 -2.98 -4.79 35.25
N ALA A 95 -2.56 -5.93 34.70
CA ALA A 95 -1.39 -5.97 33.83
C ALA A 95 -1.71 -5.29 32.50
N GLY A 96 -1.47 -3.98 32.42
CA GLY A 96 -1.57 -3.24 31.16
C GLY A 96 -0.47 -3.64 30.17
N MET A 97 -0.56 -3.13 28.93
CA MET A 97 0.41 -3.43 27.86
C MET A 97 1.87 -3.18 28.28
N ASN A 98 2.13 -2.18 29.12
CA ASN A 98 3.46 -1.87 29.67
C ASN A 98 4.06 -3.06 30.47
N ALA A 99 3.26 -3.98 31.00
CA ALA A 99 3.76 -5.17 31.67
C ALA A 99 4.36 -6.18 30.69
N PHE A 100 3.95 -6.15 29.43
CA PHE A 100 4.51 -7.00 28.37
C PHE A 100 5.77 -6.38 27.73
N LEU A 101 5.98 -5.08 27.88
CA LEU A 101 7.13 -4.37 27.33
C LEU A 101 8.41 -4.48 28.19
N ARG A 102 8.36 -5.17 29.31
CA ARG A 102 9.56 -5.48 30.10
C ARG A 102 10.48 -6.41 29.29
N ALA A 103 11.76 -6.11 29.25
CA ALA A 103 12.74 -6.80 28.40
C ALA A 103 12.79 -8.33 28.65
N ASP A 104 12.66 -8.76 29.92
CA ASP A 104 12.61 -10.17 30.31
C ASP A 104 11.39 -10.88 29.73
N ARG A 105 10.21 -10.25 29.75
CA ARG A 105 8.97 -10.81 29.21
C ARG A 105 8.94 -10.78 27.68
N VAL A 106 9.48 -9.74 27.09
CA VAL A 106 9.65 -9.66 25.63
C VAL A 106 10.53 -10.82 25.16
N ALA A 107 11.68 -11.04 25.80
CA ALA A 107 12.58 -12.14 25.44
C ALA A 107 11.89 -13.51 25.55
N LEU A 108 11.20 -13.76 26.66
CA LEU A 108 10.43 -15.01 26.86
C LEU A 108 9.34 -15.16 25.79
N SER A 109 8.62 -14.11 25.46
CA SER A 109 7.56 -14.14 24.44
C SER A 109 8.11 -14.40 23.05
N VAL A 110 9.29 -13.87 22.71
CA VAL A 110 9.98 -14.17 21.45
C VAL A 110 10.39 -15.63 21.38
N VAL A 111 11.01 -16.17 22.45
CA VAL A 111 11.38 -17.58 22.52
C VAL A 111 10.16 -18.48 22.40
N GLN A 112 9.07 -18.17 23.10
CA GLN A 112 7.81 -18.90 23.00
C GLN A 112 7.27 -18.89 21.58
N TRP A 113 7.26 -17.73 20.93
CA TRP A 113 6.77 -17.59 19.56
C TRP A 113 7.62 -18.40 18.57
N LEU A 114 8.94 -18.33 18.68
CA LEU A 114 9.86 -19.09 17.83
C LEU A 114 9.70 -20.61 18.01
N ALA A 115 9.42 -21.07 19.25
CA ALA A 115 9.28 -22.49 19.54
C ALA A 115 7.90 -23.07 19.20
N THR A 116 6.83 -22.27 19.32
CA THR A 116 5.46 -22.78 19.27
C THR A 116 4.56 -22.10 18.23
N GLY A 117 5.00 -20.98 17.63
CA GLY A 117 4.18 -20.13 16.78
C GLY A 117 3.02 -19.44 17.53
N LYS A 118 2.98 -19.53 18.86
CA LYS A 118 1.91 -18.99 19.71
C LYS A 118 2.47 -17.97 20.69
N GLY A 119 1.58 -17.15 21.26
CA GLY A 119 1.94 -16.18 22.29
C GLY A 119 1.64 -14.74 21.87
N PRO A 120 2.05 -13.75 22.69
CA PRO A 120 1.74 -12.34 22.47
C PRO A 120 2.18 -11.81 21.09
N PHE A 121 3.27 -12.33 20.53
CA PHE A 121 3.75 -11.95 19.19
C PHE A 121 2.99 -12.61 18.03
N ALA A 122 2.13 -13.58 18.29
CA ALA A 122 1.30 -14.21 17.27
C ALA A 122 -0.01 -13.45 17.02
N THR A 123 -0.31 -12.40 17.80
CA THR A 123 -1.55 -11.64 17.69
C THR A 123 -1.29 -10.25 17.18
N GLN A 124 -2.20 -9.72 16.36
CA GLN A 124 -2.16 -8.33 15.87
C GLN A 124 -2.30 -7.26 16.99
N ALA A 125 -2.58 -7.69 18.24
CA ALA A 125 -2.73 -6.78 19.37
C ALA A 125 -1.45 -6.01 19.72
N LEU A 126 -0.27 -6.49 19.30
CA LEU A 126 1.01 -5.81 19.45
C LEU A 126 1.44 -5.04 18.19
N SER A 127 0.84 -5.30 17.06
CA SER A 127 0.96 -4.47 15.86
C SER A 127 -0.03 -3.30 15.95
N GLY A 128 0.01 -2.57 17.05
CA GLY A 128 -0.70 -1.31 17.18
C GLY A 128 -0.24 -0.37 16.08
N SER A 129 -0.92 -0.46 14.98
CA SER A 129 -0.84 0.42 13.83
C SER A 129 -1.27 1.80 14.21
#